data_5ba54e2ffdefa32c87a8231a934d7749
#
_entry.id   5ba54e2ffdefa32c87a8231a934d7749
#
_cell.length_a   1.000
_cell.length_b   1.000
_cell.length_c   1.000
_cell.angle_alpha   90.00
_cell.angle_beta   90.00
_cell.angle_gamma   90.00
#
_symmetry.space_group_name_H-M   'P 1'
#
loop_
_entity.id
_entity.type
_entity.pdbx_description
1 polymer ?
#
loop_
_entity_poly.entity_id
_entity_poly.type
_entity_poly.pdbx_seq_one_letter_code
_entity_poly.pdbx_strand_id
1 'polypeptide(L)'
;MRGFGLVELMVAMLLGLTLVLALVQYLASSRQTWLWQQQSARMQEDARYVLGRLSRDLRASGSYGCLDLEQALPGGLPDVLARPVRFEQGVLTLITGLPVQPVFETPQTVRAADYGARWLLAGDCRQRVSLGEEQPLTVLPGDWLVPLRQLDYRQQGERIQVRVNGVGNFETLIERVARFEPGFALAENIGAAGVSGHYQGLLSSAEQARLRSVRIELALQPGASDVSVDSGRGQVFRQVTRLRNRPDGFVNE
;
A
#
# COMPACT_ATOMS: atom_id res chain seq x y z
N MET A 1 -34.26 58.34 42.70
CA MET A 1 -33.96 57.49 41.53
C MET A 1 -32.85 58.19 40.75
N ARG A 2 -31.66 57.62 40.65
CA ARG A 2 -30.56 58.19 39.86
C ARG A 2 -30.78 57.74 38.41
N GLY A 3 -31.00 58.67 37.50
CA GLY A 3 -31.13 58.40 36.08
C GLY A 3 -29.75 58.01 35.47
N PHE A 4 -29.77 57.03 34.59
CA PHE A 4 -28.58 56.65 33.81
C PHE A 4 -28.14 57.81 32.93
N GLY A 5 -26.85 58.19 33.01
CA GLY A 5 -26.28 59.20 32.17
C GLY A 5 -26.04 58.74 30.75
N LEU A 6 -26.16 59.65 29.75
CA LEU A 6 -25.93 59.32 28.33
C LEU A 6 -24.50 58.79 28.07
N VAL A 7 -23.52 59.25 28.82
CA VAL A 7 -22.12 58.79 28.79
C VAL A 7 -21.99 57.35 29.28
N GLU A 8 -22.74 56.96 30.31
CA GLU A 8 -22.73 55.59 30.84
C GLU A 8 -23.28 54.60 29.85
N LEU A 9 -24.32 54.99 29.09
CA LEU A 9 -24.88 54.15 28.00
C LEU A 9 -23.89 54.03 26.83
N MET A 10 -23.17 55.12 26.44
CA MET A 10 -22.15 55.05 25.37
C MET A 10 -20.96 54.17 25.78
N VAL A 11 -20.49 54.21 27.03
CA VAL A 11 -19.43 53.33 27.53
C VAL A 11 -19.89 51.86 27.55
N ALA A 12 -21.11 51.62 28.00
CA ALA A 12 -21.69 50.26 28.00
C ALA A 12 -21.79 49.65 26.57
N MET A 13 -22.23 50.46 25.57
CA MET A 13 -22.27 50.05 24.18
C MET A 13 -20.87 49.78 23.61
N LEU A 14 -19.88 50.58 23.91
CA LEU A 14 -18.49 50.39 23.48
C LEU A 14 -17.89 49.12 24.04
N LEU A 15 -18.08 48.87 25.34
CA LEU A 15 -17.66 47.64 25.99
C LEU A 15 -18.41 46.40 25.41
N GLY A 16 -19.70 46.52 25.18
CA GLY A 16 -20.49 45.49 24.55
C GLY A 16 -20.00 45.15 23.14
N LEU A 17 -19.69 46.16 22.33
CA LEU A 17 -19.18 45.95 20.96
C LEU A 17 -17.80 45.28 20.95
N THR A 18 -16.89 45.71 21.84
CA THR A 18 -15.55 45.08 21.93
C THR A 18 -15.65 43.61 22.36
N LEU A 19 -16.56 43.31 23.27
CA LEU A 19 -16.81 41.90 23.72
C LEU A 19 -17.37 41.05 22.61
N VAL A 20 -18.35 41.54 21.83
CA VAL A 20 -18.90 40.86 20.68
C VAL A 20 -17.82 40.62 19.60
N LEU A 21 -17.00 41.62 19.29
CA LEU A 21 -15.90 41.46 18.32
C LEU A 21 -14.89 40.40 18.78
N ALA A 22 -14.52 40.39 20.06
CA ALA A 22 -13.63 39.34 20.61
C ALA A 22 -14.24 37.97 20.52
N LEU A 23 -15.54 37.81 20.79
CA LEU A 23 -16.26 36.53 20.67
C LEU A 23 -16.31 36.04 19.23
N VAL A 24 -16.59 36.91 18.26
CA VAL A 24 -16.63 36.55 16.83
C VAL A 24 -15.25 36.10 16.37
N GLN A 25 -14.17 36.79 16.75
CA GLN A 25 -12.81 36.37 16.42
C GLN A 25 -12.45 35.03 17.03
N TYR A 26 -12.83 34.80 18.28
CA TYR A 26 -12.63 33.50 18.95
C TYR A 26 -13.37 32.36 18.24
N LEU A 27 -14.63 32.57 17.87
CA LEU A 27 -15.42 31.56 17.14
C LEU A 27 -14.84 31.27 15.76
N ALA A 28 -14.38 32.31 15.03
CA ALA A 28 -13.74 32.15 13.72
C ALA A 28 -12.44 31.34 13.83
N SER A 29 -11.59 31.63 14.80
CA SER A 29 -10.35 30.91 15.08
C SER A 29 -10.62 29.46 15.50
N SER A 30 -11.60 29.23 16.36
CA SER A 30 -12.00 27.89 16.79
C SER A 30 -12.50 27.04 15.63
N ARG A 31 -13.34 27.62 14.75
CA ARG A 31 -13.81 26.94 13.53
C ARG A 31 -12.65 26.57 12.59
N GLN A 32 -11.70 27.46 12.42
CA GLN A 32 -10.52 27.21 11.61
C GLN A 32 -9.69 26.05 12.16
N THR A 33 -9.43 26.04 13.45
CA THR A 33 -8.71 24.96 14.13
C THR A 33 -9.43 23.60 13.96
N TRP A 34 -10.77 23.60 14.09
CA TRP A 34 -11.57 22.38 13.91
C TRP A 34 -11.45 21.83 12.47
N LEU A 35 -11.54 22.69 11.44
CA LEU A 35 -11.36 22.28 10.05
C LEU A 35 -9.97 21.69 9.81
N TRP A 36 -8.93 22.28 10.35
CA TRP A 36 -7.56 21.76 10.30
C TRP A 36 -7.43 20.38 10.92
N GLN A 37 -8.00 20.17 12.09
CA GLN A 37 -7.99 18.88 12.77
C GLN A 37 -8.73 17.83 11.94
N GLN A 38 -9.87 18.17 11.37
CA GLN A 38 -10.63 17.28 10.54
C GLN A 38 -9.87 16.87 9.26
N GLN A 39 -9.21 17.82 8.60
CA GLN A 39 -8.38 17.53 7.41
C GLN A 39 -7.19 16.64 7.76
N SER A 40 -6.49 16.96 8.85
CA SER A 40 -5.36 16.16 9.32
C SER A 40 -5.79 14.72 9.66
N ALA A 41 -6.93 14.54 10.32
CA ALA A 41 -7.46 13.23 10.64
C ALA A 41 -7.77 12.41 9.36
N ARG A 42 -8.38 13.02 8.34
CA ARG A 42 -8.65 12.37 7.06
C ARG A 42 -7.36 11.96 6.35
N MET A 43 -6.35 12.83 6.31
CA MET A 43 -5.05 12.48 5.69
C MET A 43 -4.38 11.31 6.43
N GLN A 44 -4.45 11.26 7.75
CA GLN A 44 -3.91 10.15 8.54
C GLN A 44 -4.65 8.84 8.27
N GLU A 45 -5.98 8.89 8.12
CA GLU A 45 -6.81 7.73 7.80
C GLU A 45 -6.50 7.19 6.40
N ASP A 46 -6.47 8.06 5.38
CA ASP A 46 -6.11 7.72 4.02
C ASP A 46 -4.70 7.09 3.94
N ALA A 47 -3.73 7.71 4.62
CA ALA A 47 -2.36 7.19 4.69
C ALA A 47 -2.30 5.82 5.36
N ARG A 48 -2.97 5.65 6.49
CA ARG A 48 -3.03 4.37 7.22
C ARG A 48 -3.65 3.28 6.36
N TYR A 49 -4.73 3.58 5.64
CA TYR A 49 -5.39 2.64 4.75
C TYR A 49 -4.45 2.16 3.63
N VAL A 50 -3.87 3.09 2.87
CA VAL A 50 -3.03 2.73 1.72
C VAL A 50 -1.72 2.09 2.15
N LEU A 51 -1.01 2.66 3.13
CA LEU A 51 0.25 2.11 3.61
C LEU A 51 0.04 0.75 4.28
N GLY A 52 -1.06 0.57 5.03
CA GLY A 52 -1.42 -0.70 5.62
C GLY A 52 -1.72 -1.77 4.56
N ARG A 53 -2.42 -1.41 3.48
CA ARG A 53 -2.69 -2.30 2.35
C ARG A 53 -1.39 -2.69 1.63
N LEU A 54 -0.58 -1.69 1.23
CA LEU A 54 0.71 -1.93 0.59
C LEU A 54 1.65 -2.79 1.44
N SER A 55 1.68 -2.56 2.76
CA SER A 55 2.49 -3.36 3.67
C SER A 55 2.04 -4.83 3.72
N ARG A 56 0.75 -5.10 3.69
CA ARG A 56 0.23 -6.48 3.61
C ARG A 56 0.60 -7.14 2.29
N ASP A 57 0.39 -6.43 1.17
CA ASP A 57 0.66 -6.96 -0.16
C ASP A 57 2.17 -7.17 -0.38
N LEU A 58 3.03 -6.27 0.10
CA LEU A 58 4.48 -6.45 0.10
C LEU A 58 4.93 -7.65 0.94
N ARG A 59 4.32 -7.89 2.10
CA ARG A 59 4.65 -9.07 2.93
C ARG A 59 4.19 -10.37 2.29
N ALA A 60 3.10 -10.34 1.53
CA ALA A 60 2.58 -11.50 0.80
C ALA A 60 3.28 -11.70 -0.54
N SER A 61 4.09 -10.74 -1.02
CA SER A 61 4.77 -10.88 -2.30
C SER A 61 5.82 -11.98 -2.24
N GLY A 62 5.89 -12.78 -3.30
CA GLY A 62 6.78 -13.94 -3.37
C GLY A 62 6.36 -15.13 -2.51
N SER A 63 5.18 -15.12 -1.90
CA SER A 63 4.65 -16.26 -1.14
C SER A 63 4.07 -17.29 -2.11
N TYR A 64 4.85 -18.31 -2.45
CA TYR A 64 4.54 -19.28 -3.49
C TYR A 64 4.30 -20.70 -2.97
N GLY A 65 4.20 -20.88 -1.67
CA GLY A 65 3.99 -22.20 -1.06
C GLY A 65 5.23 -22.73 -0.36
N CYS A 66 5.40 -24.03 -0.35
CA CYS A 66 6.35 -24.75 0.50
C CYS A 66 7.62 -25.25 -0.22
N LEU A 67 7.68 -25.15 -1.56
CA LEU A 67 8.82 -25.61 -2.33
C LEU A 67 9.59 -24.47 -2.97
N ASP A 68 10.88 -24.71 -3.19
CA ASP A 68 11.68 -23.86 -4.07
C ASP A 68 11.23 -24.08 -5.52
N LEU A 69 10.50 -23.09 -6.04
CA LEU A 69 9.90 -23.17 -7.36
C LEU A 69 10.93 -23.19 -8.49
N GLU A 70 12.11 -22.60 -8.26
CA GLU A 70 13.17 -22.55 -9.27
C GLU A 70 13.69 -23.97 -9.57
N GLN A 71 13.72 -24.83 -8.54
CA GLN A 71 14.14 -26.22 -8.67
C GLN A 71 12.98 -27.16 -8.97
N ALA A 72 11.78 -26.86 -8.50
CA ALA A 72 10.64 -27.77 -8.56
C ALA A 72 9.82 -27.68 -9.87
N LEU A 73 9.90 -26.55 -10.59
CA LEU A 73 9.16 -26.37 -11.83
C LEU A 73 9.91 -26.96 -13.03
N PRO A 74 9.29 -27.86 -13.81
CA PRO A 74 9.86 -28.37 -15.05
C PRO A 74 9.96 -27.25 -16.10
N GLY A 75 11.04 -26.59 -16.22
CA GLY A 75 11.21 -25.43 -17.13
C GLY A 75 11.62 -24.15 -16.43
N GLY A 76 11.80 -24.23 -15.11
CA GLY A 76 12.23 -23.10 -14.28
C GLY A 76 11.09 -22.15 -13.91
N LEU A 77 11.40 -21.21 -13.05
CA LEU A 77 10.47 -20.19 -12.60
C LEU A 77 10.31 -19.11 -13.69
N PRO A 78 9.09 -18.80 -14.17
CA PRO A 78 8.89 -17.70 -15.10
C PRO A 78 9.43 -16.37 -14.54
N ASP A 79 10.06 -15.58 -15.39
CA ASP A 79 10.70 -14.30 -14.99
C ASP A 79 9.77 -13.36 -14.22
N VAL A 80 8.49 -13.36 -14.55
CA VAL A 80 7.47 -12.57 -13.85
C VAL A 80 7.30 -13.01 -12.40
N LEU A 81 7.44 -14.28 -12.08
CA LEU A 81 7.33 -14.84 -10.73
C LEU A 81 8.68 -14.78 -9.99
N ALA A 82 9.80 -14.88 -10.70
CA ALA A 82 11.14 -14.71 -10.15
C ALA A 82 11.36 -13.29 -9.60
N ARG A 83 10.60 -12.30 -10.10
CA ARG A 83 10.67 -10.90 -9.68
C ARG A 83 9.34 -10.42 -9.10
N PRO A 84 8.97 -10.86 -7.86
CA PRO A 84 7.66 -10.56 -7.27
C PRO A 84 7.45 -9.09 -6.91
N VAL A 85 8.50 -8.28 -6.84
CA VAL A 85 8.43 -6.84 -6.58
C VAL A 85 9.16 -6.12 -7.71
N ARG A 86 8.46 -5.32 -8.50
CA ARG A 86 9.04 -4.55 -9.60
C ARG A 86 8.57 -3.10 -9.53
N PHE A 87 9.43 -2.18 -9.94
CA PHE A 87 9.06 -0.78 -10.09
C PHE A 87 9.58 -0.28 -11.43
N GLU A 88 8.67 -0.17 -12.37
CA GLU A 88 8.98 0.20 -13.76
C GLU A 88 7.98 1.24 -14.23
N GLN A 89 8.47 2.30 -14.88
CA GLN A 89 7.62 3.37 -15.44
C GLN A 89 6.62 3.98 -14.43
N GLY A 90 7.01 4.09 -13.16
CA GLY A 90 6.14 4.64 -12.11
C GLY A 90 5.06 3.69 -11.60
N VAL A 91 5.09 2.41 -12.01
CA VAL A 91 4.18 1.36 -11.55
C VAL A 91 4.92 0.40 -10.62
N LEU A 92 4.43 0.28 -9.40
CA LEU A 92 4.87 -0.74 -8.45
C LEU A 92 4.02 -2.00 -8.66
N THR A 93 4.63 -3.03 -9.23
CA THR A 93 3.99 -4.34 -9.46
C THR A 93 4.40 -5.31 -8.37
N LEU A 94 3.41 -5.95 -7.77
CA LEU A 94 3.58 -6.98 -6.73
C LEU A 94 2.91 -8.28 -7.18
N ILE A 95 3.61 -9.41 -7.05
CA ILE A 95 3.01 -10.75 -7.21
C ILE A 95 2.78 -11.33 -5.81
N THR A 96 1.52 -11.54 -5.45
CA THR A 96 1.13 -11.94 -4.10
C THR A 96 0.39 -13.26 -4.11
N GLY A 97 0.74 -14.17 -3.19
CA GLY A 97 -0.05 -15.36 -2.91
C GLY A 97 -1.31 -15.02 -2.11
N LEU A 98 -2.42 -15.56 -2.54
CA LEU A 98 -3.65 -15.56 -1.75
C LEU A 98 -3.56 -16.68 -0.68
N PRO A 99 -4.38 -16.64 0.37
CA PRO A 99 -4.42 -17.72 1.35
C PRO A 99 -4.59 -19.07 0.67
N VAL A 100 -3.86 -20.08 1.17
CA VAL A 100 -3.95 -21.44 0.66
C VAL A 100 -5.38 -21.93 0.77
N GLN A 101 -5.90 -22.45 -0.34
CA GLN A 101 -7.25 -23.03 -0.39
C GLN A 101 -7.27 -24.44 0.22
N PRO A 102 -8.44 -24.94 0.65
CA PRO A 102 -8.56 -26.24 1.28
C PRO A 102 -8.05 -27.36 0.37
N VAL A 103 -7.52 -28.39 0.99
CA VAL A 103 -7.05 -29.60 0.32
C VAL A 103 -8.23 -30.31 -0.34
N PHE A 104 -8.07 -30.73 -1.59
CA PHE A 104 -9.08 -31.47 -2.32
C PHE A 104 -9.03 -32.95 -1.97
N GLU A 105 -10.19 -33.56 -1.75
CA GLU A 105 -10.28 -35.03 -1.49
C GLU A 105 -10.29 -35.86 -2.77
N THR A 106 -10.67 -35.27 -3.88
CA THR A 106 -10.73 -35.90 -5.20
C THR A 106 -10.01 -35.01 -6.24
N PRO A 107 -9.47 -35.61 -7.33
CA PRO A 107 -8.88 -34.82 -8.39
C PRO A 107 -9.88 -33.82 -8.97
N GLN A 108 -9.48 -32.56 -9.04
CA GLN A 108 -10.31 -31.47 -9.57
C GLN A 108 -9.52 -30.66 -10.59
N THR A 109 -10.24 -30.18 -11.59
CA THR A 109 -9.67 -29.21 -12.56
C THR A 109 -10.16 -27.81 -12.23
N VAL A 110 -9.23 -26.92 -11.98
CA VAL A 110 -9.47 -25.54 -11.52
C VAL A 110 -8.82 -24.53 -12.45
N ARG A 111 -9.35 -23.33 -12.49
CA ARG A 111 -8.81 -22.21 -13.27
C ARG A 111 -8.40 -21.07 -12.36
N ALA A 112 -7.39 -20.29 -12.75
CA ALA A 112 -6.95 -19.13 -11.99
C ALA A 112 -8.08 -18.10 -11.78
N ALA A 113 -8.90 -17.88 -12.79
CA ALA A 113 -10.03 -16.95 -12.74
C ALA A 113 -11.04 -17.28 -11.64
N ASP A 114 -11.26 -18.58 -11.33
CA ASP A 114 -12.21 -19.01 -10.30
C ASP A 114 -11.80 -18.55 -8.89
N TYR A 115 -10.52 -18.22 -8.72
CA TYR A 115 -9.93 -17.71 -7.47
C TYR A 115 -9.58 -16.22 -7.53
N GLY A 116 -9.98 -15.50 -8.58
CA GLY A 116 -9.57 -14.09 -8.78
C GLY A 116 -8.07 -13.94 -8.92
N ALA A 117 -7.38 -14.97 -9.39
CA ALA A 117 -5.94 -15.04 -9.57
C ALA A 117 -5.56 -14.96 -11.06
N ARG A 118 -4.30 -14.68 -11.33
CA ARG A 118 -3.72 -14.76 -12.67
C ARG A 118 -3.02 -16.10 -12.90
N TRP A 119 -2.37 -16.61 -11.86
CA TRP A 119 -1.71 -17.92 -11.88
C TRP A 119 -2.19 -18.77 -10.73
N LEU A 120 -2.12 -20.09 -10.92
CA LEU A 120 -2.32 -21.09 -9.87
C LEU A 120 -1.05 -21.90 -9.71
N LEU A 121 -0.64 -22.10 -8.48
CA LEU A 121 0.36 -23.09 -8.10
C LEU A 121 -0.33 -24.22 -7.34
N ALA A 122 -0.06 -25.46 -7.72
CA ALA A 122 -0.50 -26.64 -6.99
C ALA A 122 0.65 -27.62 -6.83
N GLY A 123 0.71 -28.30 -5.69
CA GLY A 123 1.78 -29.26 -5.44
C GLY A 123 1.64 -30.03 -4.13
N ASP A 124 2.54 -30.97 -3.91
CA ASP A 124 2.50 -31.89 -2.78
C ASP A 124 3.48 -31.55 -1.63
N CYS A 125 4.14 -30.39 -1.68
CA CYS A 125 5.20 -29.96 -0.75
C CYS A 125 6.40 -30.93 -0.66
N ARG A 126 6.58 -31.83 -1.62
CA ARG A 126 7.69 -32.77 -1.64
C ARG A 126 8.54 -32.61 -2.89
N GLN A 127 7.97 -32.78 -4.06
CA GLN A 127 8.70 -32.74 -5.33
C GLN A 127 7.88 -32.17 -6.48
N ARG A 128 6.55 -32.29 -6.42
CA ARG A 128 5.69 -31.95 -7.54
C ARG A 128 5.09 -30.57 -7.34
N VAL A 129 5.32 -29.71 -8.34
CA VAL A 129 4.67 -28.41 -8.48
C VAL A 129 4.19 -28.26 -9.91
N SER A 130 3.00 -27.75 -10.06
CA SER A 130 2.41 -27.39 -11.34
C SER A 130 1.99 -25.93 -11.32
N LEU A 131 2.24 -25.22 -12.41
CA LEU A 131 1.87 -23.82 -12.61
C LEU A 131 0.85 -23.74 -13.74
N GLY A 132 -0.30 -23.13 -13.46
CA GLY A 132 -1.32 -22.79 -14.45
C GLY A 132 -1.48 -21.27 -14.54
N GLU A 133 -1.50 -20.72 -15.75
CA GLU A 133 -1.83 -19.31 -16.01
C GLU A 133 -3.23 -19.21 -16.62
N GLU A 134 -3.37 -19.48 -17.90
CA GLU A 134 -4.66 -19.47 -18.61
C GLU A 134 -5.29 -20.86 -18.70
N GLN A 135 -4.43 -21.89 -18.72
CA GLN A 135 -4.85 -23.29 -18.83
C GLN A 135 -5.42 -23.79 -17.50
N PRO A 136 -6.47 -24.64 -17.56
CA PRO A 136 -6.95 -25.33 -16.37
C PRO A 136 -5.86 -26.20 -15.74
N LEU A 137 -5.77 -26.21 -14.43
CA LEU A 137 -4.82 -27.00 -13.65
C LEU A 137 -5.54 -28.15 -12.95
N THR A 138 -5.01 -29.36 -13.07
CA THR A 138 -5.52 -30.51 -12.31
C THR A 138 -4.82 -30.56 -10.96
N VAL A 139 -5.60 -30.43 -9.90
CA VAL A 139 -5.17 -30.54 -8.51
C VAL A 139 -5.50 -31.97 -8.03
N LEU A 140 -4.53 -32.64 -7.46
CA LEU A 140 -4.69 -34.00 -6.94
C LEU A 140 -5.00 -33.99 -5.43
N PRO A 141 -5.56 -35.07 -4.89
CA PRO A 141 -5.76 -35.20 -3.46
C PRO A 141 -4.46 -35.05 -2.70
N GLY A 142 -4.49 -34.19 -1.66
CA GLY A 142 -3.31 -33.89 -0.85
C GLY A 142 -2.42 -32.76 -1.40
N ASP A 143 -2.72 -32.24 -2.59
CA ASP A 143 -2.04 -31.05 -3.10
C ASP A 143 -2.50 -29.81 -2.35
N TRP A 144 -1.57 -28.89 -2.10
CA TRP A 144 -1.88 -27.51 -1.76
C TRP A 144 -2.15 -26.71 -3.03
N LEU A 145 -2.94 -25.65 -2.90
CA LEU A 145 -3.25 -24.73 -3.98
C LEU A 145 -2.97 -23.29 -3.52
N VAL A 146 -2.12 -22.57 -4.24
CA VAL A 146 -1.84 -21.16 -4.00
C VAL A 146 -2.23 -20.35 -5.24
N PRO A 147 -3.34 -19.62 -5.18
CA PRO A 147 -3.67 -18.64 -6.20
C PRO A 147 -2.74 -17.45 -6.11
N LEU A 148 -2.15 -17.04 -7.24
CA LEU A 148 -1.28 -15.88 -7.34
C LEU A 148 -1.95 -14.76 -8.13
N ARG A 149 -1.88 -13.56 -7.62
CA ARG A 149 -2.38 -12.38 -8.30
C ARG A 149 -1.31 -11.32 -8.47
N GLN A 150 -1.42 -10.57 -9.56
CA GLN A 150 -0.64 -9.39 -9.81
C GLN A 150 -1.38 -8.15 -9.30
N LEU A 151 -0.68 -7.28 -8.60
CA LEU A 151 -1.19 -5.99 -8.14
C LEU A 151 -0.30 -4.89 -8.70
N ASP A 152 -0.86 -3.99 -9.50
CA ASP A 152 -0.17 -2.86 -10.08
C ASP A 152 -0.61 -1.58 -9.37
N TYR A 153 0.30 -0.93 -8.65
CA TYR A 153 0.07 0.34 -7.96
C TYR A 153 0.74 1.48 -8.72
N ARG A 154 0.03 2.56 -8.96
CA ARG A 154 0.60 3.77 -9.57
C ARG A 154 0.03 5.04 -8.96
N GLN A 155 0.80 6.10 -9.08
CA GLN A 155 0.27 7.46 -8.94
C GLN A 155 -0.12 7.97 -10.33
N GLN A 156 -1.35 8.47 -10.46
CA GLN A 156 -1.79 9.19 -11.66
C GLN A 156 -2.43 10.51 -11.24
N GLY A 157 -1.78 11.61 -11.56
CA GLY A 157 -2.14 12.92 -11.01
C GLY A 157 -2.08 12.88 -9.48
N GLU A 158 -3.14 13.32 -8.83
CA GLU A 158 -3.27 13.33 -7.37
C GLU A 158 -3.93 12.07 -6.79
N ARG A 159 -3.84 10.93 -7.48
CA ARG A 159 -4.50 9.69 -7.06
C ARG A 159 -3.53 8.53 -7.00
N ILE A 160 -3.67 7.70 -5.97
CA ILE A 160 -3.11 6.34 -6.00
C ILE A 160 -4.19 5.41 -6.51
N GLN A 161 -3.80 4.61 -7.48
CA GLN A 161 -4.65 3.65 -8.15
C GLN A 161 -4.05 2.26 -8.08
N VAL A 162 -4.91 1.24 -8.09
CA VAL A 162 -4.52 -0.17 -8.16
C VAL A 162 -5.23 -0.86 -9.31
N ARG A 163 -4.55 -1.82 -9.94
CA ARG A 163 -5.13 -2.74 -10.91
C ARG A 163 -4.76 -4.16 -10.52
N VAL A 164 -5.71 -5.09 -10.67
CA VAL A 164 -5.54 -6.49 -10.32
C VAL A 164 -5.33 -7.32 -11.59
N ASN A 165 -4.39 -8.24 -11.54
CA ASN A 165 -4.04 -9.20 -12.60
C ASN A 165 -3.66 -8.57 -13.96
N GLY A 166 -3.32 -7.29 -14.00
CA GLY A 166 -2.98 -6.59 -15.24
C GLY A 166 -4.15 -6.36 -16.20
N VAL A 167 -5.37 -6.76 -15.85
CA VAL A 167 -6.60 -6.63 -16.68
C VAL A 167 -7.54 -5.59 -16.11
N GLY A 168 -8.33 -4.98 -17.01
CA GLY A 168 -9.32 -3.97 -16.63
C GLY A 168 -8.71 -2.59 -16.33
N ASN A 169 -9.53 -1.74 -15.75
CA ASN A 169 -9.17 -0.37 -15.41
C ASN A 169 -8.47 -0.29 -14.05
N PHE A 170 -7.69 0.76 -13.87
CA PHE A 170 -7.16 1.10 -12.55
C PHE A 170 -8.28 1.69 -11.67
N GLU A 171 -8.39 1.19 -10.46
CA GLU A 171 -9.32 1.68 -9.43
C GLU A 171 -8.62 2.65 -8.50
N THR A 172 -9.26 3.78 -8.18
CA THR A 172 -8.70 4.77 -7.26
C THR A 172 -8.84 4.28 -5.83
N LEU A 173 -7.73 4.29 -5.09
CA LEU A 173 -7.68 3.95 -3.67
C LEU A 173 -7.85 5.19 -2.79
N ILE A 174 -7.06 6.23 -3.07
CA ILE A 174 -7.13 7.52 -2.38
C ILE A 174 -6.86 8.66 -3.38
N GLU A 175 -7.28 9.85 -2.99
CA GLU A 175 -7.05 11.11 -3.70
C GLU A 175 -6.14 12.05 -2.88
N ARG A 176 -5.81 13.21 -3.45
CA ARG A 176 -5.00 14.26 -2.81
C ARG A 176 -3.57 13.82 -2.50
N VAL A 177 -3.02 13.02 -3.38
CA VAL A 177 -1.65 12.52 -3.30
C VAL A 177 -0.72 13.48 -4.02
N ALA A 178 0.17 14.14 -3.29
CA ALA A 178 1.20 14.96 -3.87
C ALA A 178 2.37 14.12 -4.38
N ARG A 179 2.71 13.02 -3.65
CA ARG A 179 3.86 12.17 -4.00
C ARG A 179 3.70 10.76 -3.47
N PHE A 180 4.05 9.78 -4.30
CA PHE A 180 4.14 8.37 -3.96
C PHE A 180 5.48 7.81 -4.47
N GLU A 181 6.38 7.48 -3.56
CA GLU A 181 7.73 7.03 -3.91
C GLU A 181 8.08 5.74 -3.15
N PRO A 182 8.23 4.62 -3.88
CA PRO A 182 8.83 3.42 -3.32
C PRO A 182 10.35 3.55 -3.30
N GLY A 183 10.97 3.11 -2.22
CA GLY A 183 12.42 2.99 -2.07
C GLY A 183 12.78 1.56 -1.68
N PHE A 184 13.86 1.05 -2.25
CA PHE A 184 14.29 -0.34 -2.14
C PHE A 184 15.59 -0.44 -1.37
N ALA A 185 15.61 -1.25 -0.30
CA ALA A 185 16.82 -1.52 0.46
C ALA A 185 17.28 -2.95 0.20
N LEU A 186 18.57 -3.05 -0.16
CA LEU A 186 19.22 -4.29 -0.56
C LEU A 186 20.11 -4.82 0.55
N ALA A 187 20.31 -6.12 0.58
CA ALA A 187 21.42 -6.71 1.33
C ALA A 187 22.75 -6.46 0.63
N GLU A 188 23.85 -6.47 1.38
CA GLU A 188 25.19 -6.35 0.79
C GLU A 188 25.49 -7.51 -0.15
N ASN A 189 25.12 -8.73 0.26
CA ASN A 189 25.30 -9.95 -0.52
C ASN A 189 24.02 -10.78 -0.55
N ILE A 190 23.90 -11.70 -1.52
CA ILE A 190 22.87 -12.73 -1.56
C ILE A 190 23.01 -13.59 -0.29
N GLY A 191 21.91 -13.85 0.42
CA GLY A 191 21.92 -14.59 1.68
C GLY A 191 22.17 -13.76 2.95
N ALA A 192 22.73 -12.56 2.86
CA ALA A 192 22.89 -11.70 4.04
C ALA A 192 21.52 -11.25 4.61
N ALA A 193 21.37 -11.37 5.93
CA ALA A 193 20.14 -10.97 6.63
C ALA A 193 20.02 -9.45 6.82
N GLY A 194 21.13 -8.73 6.79
CA GLY A 194 21.21 -7.29 6.99
C GLY A 194 20.74 -6.48 5.78
N VAL A 195 20.36 -5.24 6.02
CA VAL A 195 20.07 -4.23 5.00
C VAL A 195 21.20 -3.23 4.96
N SER A 196 21.57 -2.78 3.77
CA SER A 196 22.63 -1.78 3.57
C SER A 196 22.32 -0.38 4.15
N GLY A 197 21.17 -0.19 4.79
CA GLY A 197 20.76 1.11 5.36
C GLY A 197 20.38 2.17 4.33
N HIS A 198 20.64 1.94 3.07
CA HIS A 198 20.36 2.86 1.95
C HIS A 198 19.11 2.42 1.18
N TYR A 199 18.24 3.37 0.87
CA TYR A 199 17.07 3.14 0.01
C TYR A 199 17.30 3.81 -1.34
N GLN A 200 17.27 3.01 -2.41
CA GLN A 200 17.36 3.50 -3.79
C GLN A 200 15.97 3.54 -4.43
N GLY A 201 15.75 4.48 -5.35
CA GLY A 201 14.45 4.65 -6.03
C GLY A 201 14.22 3.68 -7.19
N LEU A 202 15.26 3.02 -7.67
CA LEU A 202 15.22 2.06 -8.79
C LEU A 202 15.62 0.68 -8.29
N LEU A 203 15.05 -0.34 -8.92
CA LEU A 203 15.34 -1.74 -8.62
C LEU A 203 15.61 -2.48 -9.95
N SER A 204 16.85 -2.86 -10.19
CA SER A 204 17.23 -3.64 -11.36
C SER A 204 16.88 -5.13 -11.18
N SER A 205 16.80 -5.85 -12.30
CA SER A 205 16.54 -7.30 -12.29
C SER A 205 17.61 -8.07 -11.50
N ALA A 206 18.89 -7.66 -11.61
CA ALA A 206 20.01 -8.30 -10.92
C ALA A 206 19.99 -8.09 -9.39
N GLU A 207 19.26 -7.09 -8.90
CA GLU A 207 19.18 -6.75 -7.48
C GLU A 207 18.04 -7.43 -6.75
N GLN A 208 17.12 -8.09 -7.47
CA GLN A 208 15.93 -8.74 -6.89
C GLN A 208 16.29 -9.71 -5.75
N ALA A 209 17.29 -10.56 -5.96
CA ALA A 209 17.74 -11.53 -4.97
C ALA A 209 18.26 -10.88 -3.67
N ARG A 210 18.73 -9.64 -3.74
CA ARG A 210 19.24 -8.86 -2.60
C ARG A 210 18.18 -7.98 -1.95
N LEU A 211 16.98 -7.84 -2.54
CA LEU A 211 15.93 -6.99 -1.98
C LEU A 211 15.45 -7.52 -0.63
N ARG A 212 15.46 -6.67 0.40
CA ARG A 212 15.13 -7.03 1.79
C ARG A 212 13.95 -6.25 2.34
N SER A 213 13.85 -4.98 2.01
CA SER A 213 12.73 -4.16 2.46
C SER A 213 12.37 -3.08 1.44
N VAL A 214 11.12 -2.68 1.48
CA VAL A 214 10.59 -1.59 0.68
C VAL A 214 10.08 -0.51 1.63
N ARG A 215 10.54 0.72 1.40
CA ARG A 215 10.02 1.92 2.05
C ARG A 215 9.05 2.60 1.10
N ILE A 216 7.86 2.89 1.55
CA ILE A 216 6.90 3.73 0.82
C ILE A 216 6.88 5.08 1.49
N GLU A 217 7.12 6.12 0.72
CA GLU A 217 6.93 7.52 1.10
C GLU A 217 5.67 8.05 0.41
N LEU A 218 4.72 8.51 1.19
CA LEU A 218 3.43 9.03 0.76
C LEU A 218 3.26 10.45 1.27
N ALA A 219 3.22 11.44 0.36
CA ALA A 219 2.87 12.81 0.69
C ALA A 219 1.42 13.09 0.30
N LEU A 220 0.62 13.53 1.26
CA LEU A 220 -0.77 13.93 1.05
C LEU A 220 -0.90 15.45 1.22
N GLN A 221 -1.83 16.04 0.48
CA GLN A 221 -2.15 17.47 0.54
C GLN A 221 -3.61 17.69 0.94
N PRO A 222 -3.93 18.82 1.61
CA PRO A 222 -5.31 19.16 1.93
C PRO A 222 -6.11 19.40 0.64
N GLY A 223 -7.42 19.16 0.69
CA GLY A 223 -8.31 19.36 -0.46
C GLY A 223 -8.43 20.84 -0.85
N ALA A 224 -8.55 21.11 -2.13
CA ALA A 224 -8.67 22.46 -2.71
C ALA A 224 -9.99 23.18 -2.36
N SER A 225 -10.94 22.53 -1.71
CA SER A 225 -12.27 23.08 -1.39
C SER A 225 -12.30 24.09 -0.26
N ASP A 226 -11.17 24.30 0.43
CA ASP A 226 -11.08 25.28 1.53
C ASP A 226 -10.24 26.50 1.10
N VAL A 227 -10.86 27.35 0.29
CA VAL A 227 -10.28 28.54 -0.36
C VAL A 227 -9.86 29.64 0.66
N SER A 228 -10.01 29.47 1.96
CA SER A 228 -9.75 30.53 2.95
C SER A 228 -8.70 30.20 4.00
N VAL A 229 -8.06 29.03 3.94
CA VAL A 229 -7.01 28.68 4.89
C VAL A 229 -5.69 28.58 4.14
N ASP A 230 -4.78 29.47 4.49
CA ASP A 230 -3.37 29.48 4.12
C ASP A 230 -2.89 28.04 3.90
N SER A 231 -2.47 27.74 2.66
CA SER A 231 -2.18 26.42 2.11
C SER A 231 -1.64 25.44 3.15
N GLY A 232 -2.55 24.63 3.70
CA GLY A 232 -2.21 23.69 4.74
C GLY A 232 -1.05 22.82 4.31
N ARG A 233 -0.06 22.71 5.18
CA ARG A 233 1.14 21.93 4.93
C ARG A 233 0.73 20.47 4.69
N GLY A 234 1.05 19.93 3.51
CA GLY A 234 0.92 18.53 3.23
C GLY A 234 1.65 17.69 4.29
N GLN A 235 1.17 16.49 4.53
CA GLN A 235 1.78 15.57 5.48
C GLN A 235 2.51 14.46 4.73
N VAL A 236 3.70 14.09 5.22
CA VAL A 236 4.49 13.00 4.66
C VAL A 236 4.46 11.83 5.62
N PHE A 237 4.04 10.69 5.11
CA PHE A 237 3.97 9.43 5.83
C PHE A 237 5.00 8.45 5.25
N ARG A 238 5.65 7.69 6.11
CA ARG A 238 6.65 6.70 5.71
C ARG A 238 6.34 5.37 6.36
N GLN A 239 6.36 4.32 5.55
CA GLN A 239 6.20 2.95 6.00
C GLN A 239 7.31 2.09 5.43
N VAL A 240 8.01 1.37 6.30
CA VAL A 240 8.99 0.37 5.91
C VAL A 240 8.39 -1.02 6.08
N THR A 241 8.49 -1.84 5.05
CA THR A 241 8.02 -3.22 5.05
C THR A 241 9.16 -4.15 4.70
N ARG A 242 9.50 -5.08 5.60
CA ARG A 242 10.45 -6.16 5.32
C ARG A 242 9.72 -7.26 4.54
N LEU A 243 10.36 -7.73 3.48
CA LEU A 243 9.88 -8.87 2.70
C LEU A 243 10.20 -10.17 3.45
N ARG A 244 9.23 -11.08 3.49
CA ARG A 244 9.37 -12.37 4.19
C ARG A 244 9.74 -13.49 3.24
N ASN A 245 9.15 -13.46 2.04
CA ASN A 245 9.26 -14.54 1.08
C ASN A 245 10.32 -14.13 0.04
N ARG A 246 11.38 -14.89 -0.05
CA ARG A 246 12.48 -14.64 -0.95
C ARG A 246 12.60 -15.80 -1.94
N PRO A 247 13.02 -15.54 -3.20
CA PRO A 247 13.31 -16.62 -4.14
C PRO A 247 14.50 -17.49 -3.69
N ASP A 248 15.39 -16.97 -2.88
CA ASP A 248 16.69 -17.56 -2.56
C ASP A 248 16.65 -18.58 -1.42
N GLY A 249 15.74 -19.50 -1.43
CA GLY A 249 15.77 -20.67 -0.58
C GLY A 249 15.67 -20.38 0.93
N PHE A 250 14.91 -21.18 1.62
CA PHE A 250 14.98 -21.30 3.07
C PHE A 250 16.40 -21.74 3.45
N VAL A 251 17.21 -20.82 3.91
CA VAL A 251 18.37 -21.22 4.73
C VAL A 251 17.76 -21.72 6.04
N ASN A 252 17.63 -23.05 6.14
CA ASN A 252 17.30 -23.71 7.39
C ASN A 252 18.40 -23.33 8.40
N GLU A 253 18.07 -22.58 9.44
CA GLU A 253 18.77 -22.63 10.72
C GLU A 253 18.34 -23.85 11.50
#